data_c19ae2e4ef0b60206013e8a4b023f76f
#
_entry.id   c19ae2e4ef0b60206013e8a4b023f76f
#
_cell.length_a   1.000
_cell.length_b   1.000
_cell.length_c   1.000
_cell.angle_alpha   90.00
_cell.angle_beta   90.00
_cell.angle_gamma   90.00
#
_symmetry.space_group_name_H-M   'P 1'
#
loop_
_entity.id
_entity.type
_entity.pdbx_description
1 polymer ?
#
loop_
_entity_poly.entity_id
_entity_poly.type
_entity_poly.pdbx_seq_one_letter_code
_entity_poly.pdbx_strand_id
1 'polypeptide(L)'
;MSRAMASTAKDVLEALKQVKYPGFSRDIVSFGIVRDIEVGGFGTTITIAPPADAPNLVDQIGEEIAQIVASLPGTGELTIVTAPPAQQKPAAQAPNTRQTQGIPGVKSIIAVASGKGGVGKSTVAANLALALAEQGKVGLLDADVYGPSVPLMLGIEDAKPHVTEERRITPIEAHGLKTVSMGFFVDRDRAIIWRGPMVTKLVVEFIRNVEWGDLDFLVLDLPPGTGDVQLT
;
A
#
# COMPACT_ATOMS: atom_id res chain seq x y z
N MET A 1 6.46 13.16 -46.42
CA MET A 1 7.45 12.98 -45.36
C MET A 1 6.72 13.15 -44.05
N SER A 2 6.44 12.03 -43.37
CA SER A 2 5.73 12.03 -42.09
C SER A 2 6.64 12.58 -41.01
N ARG A 3 6.24 13.66 -40.40
CA ARG A 3 6.96 14.27 -39.26
C ARG A 3 6.80 13.31 -38.08
N ALA A 4 7.85 12.54 -37.75
CA ALA A 4 7.85 11.68 -36.58
C ALA A 4 7.49 12.55 -35.36
N MET A 5 6.44 12.19 -34.68
CA MET A 5 6.03 12.90 -33.44
C MET A 5 7.14 12.70 -32.42
N ALA A 6 7.60 13.79 -31.80
CA ALA A 6 8.60 13.72 -30.74
C ALA A 6 8.03 12.94 -29.55
N SER A 7 8.87 12.10 -28.95
CA SER A 7 8.47 11.32 -27.76
C SER A 7 8.12 12.26 -26.60
N THR A 8 7.14 11.86 -25.82
CA THR A 8 6.73 12.58 -24.62
C THR A 8 7.41 12.00 -23.37
N ALA A 9 7.39 12.73 -22.26
CA ALA A 9 7.89 12.21 -20.97
C ALA A 9 7.24 10.88 -20.57
N LYS A 10 5.97 10.67 -20.97
CA LYS A 10 5.25 9.42 -20.73
C LYS A 10 5.81 8.26 -21.57
N ASP A 11 6.19 8.52 -22.81
CA ASP A 11 6.77 7.50 -23.69
C ASP A 11 8.16 7.09 -23.19
N VAL A 12 8.96 8.05 -22.70
CA VAL A 12 10.25 7.79 -22.06
C VAL A 12 10.06 6.98 -20.77
N LEU A 13 9.11 7.35 -19.92
CA LEU A 13 8.81 6.62 -18.68
C LEU A 13 8.41 5.17 -18.97
N GLU A 14 7.60 4.93 -19.98
CA GLU A 14 7.16 3.58 -20.35
C GLU A 14 8.33 2.74 -20.89
N ALA A 15 9.20 3.35 -21.68
CA ALA A 15 10.40 2.69 -22.20
C ALA A 15 11.39 2.33 -21.08
N LEU A 16 11.52 3.17 -20.04
CA LEU A 16 12.39 2.92 -18.88
C LEU A 16 11.96 1.74 -18.01
N LYS A 17 10.74 1.23 -18.15
CA LYS A 17 10.31 -0.03 -17.51
C LYS A 17 11.06 -1.26 -18.02
N GLN A 18 11.81 -1.15 -19.11
CA GLN A 18 12.66 -2.22 -19.60
C GLN A 18 13.98 -2.33 -18.82
N VAL A 19 14.43 -1.23 -18.18
CA VAL A 19 15.65 -1.21 -17.35
C VAL A 19 15.36 -1.87 -16.01
N LYS A 20 16.06 -2.96 -15.71
CA LYS A 20 15.90 -3.66 -14.46
C LYS A 20 16.81 -3.11 -13.37
N TYR A 21 16.32 -3.13 -12.14
CA TYR A 21 17.16 -2.81 -11.00
C TYR A 21 18.20 -3.94 -10.81
N PRO A 22 19.50 -3.63 -10.71
CA PRO A 22 20.54 -4.65 -10.56
C PRO A 22 20.27 -5.61 -9.41
N GLY A 23 20.30 -6.91 -9.69
CA GLY A 23 20.02 -7.94 -8.70
C GLY A 23 18.54 -8.24 -8.45
N PHE A 24 17.62 -7.57 -9.14
CA PHE A 24 16.18 -7.79 -8.98
C PHE A 24 15.49 -8.00 -10.33
N SER A 25 14.33 -8.66 -10.32
CA SER A 25 13.50 -8.84 -11.51
C SER A 25 12.63 -7.62 -11.85
N ARG A 26 12.62 -6.62 -10.98
CA ARG A 26 11.77 -5.44 -11.03
C ARG A 26 12.48 -4.28 -11.73
N ASP A 27 11.74 -3.45 -12.48
CA ASP A 27 12.28 -2.30 -13.23
C ASP A 27 12.51 -1.06 -12.33
N ILE A 28 13.36 -0.13 -12.79
CA ILE A 28 13.75 1.08 -12.06
C ILE A 28 12.59 2.07 -11.84
N VAL A 29 11.58 2.05 -12.70
CA VAL A 29 10.39 2.92 -12.57
C VAL A 29 9.51 2.40 -11.44
N SER A 30 9.25 1.10 -11.40
CA SER A 30 8.49 0.44 -10.34
C SER A 30 9.19 0.46 -8.97
N PHE A 31 10.52 0.60 -8.94
CA PHE A 31 11.30 0.85 -7.73
C PHE A 31 11.21 2.30 -7.24
N GLY A 32 10.64 3.22 -8.06
CA GLY A 32 10.54 4.63 -7.72
C GLY A 32 11.86 5.38 -7.76
N ILE A 33 12.85 4.87 -8.51
CA ILE A 33 14.16 5.49 -8.68
C ILE A 33 14.10 6.67 -9.64
N VAL A 34 13.28 6.57 -10.69
CA VAL A 34 13.00 7.67 -11.61
C VAL A 34 12.07 8.65 -10.93
N ARG A 35 12.55 9.89 -10.71
CA ARG A 35 11.81 10.96 -10.01
C ARG A 35 11.11 11.89 -10.97
N ASP A 36 11.79 12.27 -12.03
CA ASP A 36 11.27 13.22 -13.00
C ASP A 36 11.86 12.97 -14.38
N ILE A 37 11.09 13.31 -15.41
CA ILE A 37 11.49 13.20 -16.81
C ILE A 37 11.02 14.46 -17.54
N GLU A 38 11.96 15.25 -18.00
CA GLU A 38 11.71 16.42 -18.84
C GLU A 38 12.18 16.15 -20.26
N VAL A 39 11.27 16.22 -21.23
CA VAL A 39 11.59 16.11 -22.67
C VAL A 39 11.40 17.48 -23.30
N GLY A 40 12.50 18.10 -23.70
CA GLY A 40 12.52 19.42 -24.31
C GLY A 40 13.01 19.40 -25.73
N GLY A 41 12.94 20.55 -26.42
CA GLY A 41 13.39 20.68 -27.82
C GLY A 41 14.89 20.46 -28.02
N PHE A 42 15.70 20.48 -26.97
CA PHE A 42 17.15 20.32 -27.01
C PHE A 42 17.67 19.03 -26.41
N GLY A 43 16.84 18.31 -25.65
CA GLY A 43 17.25 17.06 -25.01
C GLY A 43 16.24 16.53 -24.00
N THR A 44 16.60 15.38 -23.42
CA THR A 44 15.82 14.72 -22.38
C THR A 44 16.63 14.71 -21.10
N THR A 45 16.05 15.24 -20.02
CA THR A 45 16.62 15.18 -18.68
C THR A 45 15.87 14.15 -17.86
N ILE A 46 16.59 13.19 -17.27
CA ILE A 46 16.03 12.18 -16.37
C ILE A 46 16.65 12.37 -15.00
N THR A 47 15.81 12.65 -14.01
CA THR A 47 16.22 12.76 -12.61
C THR A 47 16.09 11.42 -11.91
N ILE A 48 17.21 10.88 -11.43
CA ILE A 48 17.30 9.59 -10.73
C ILE A 48 17.69 9.84 -9.28
N ALA A 49 16.99 9.20 -8.33
CA ALA A 49 17.33 9.21 -6.93
C ALA A 49 17.72 7.79 -6.49
N PRO A 50 19.01 7.43 -6.53
CA PRO A 50 19.47 6.13 -6.06
C PRO A 50 19.26 6.00 -4.55
N PRO A 51 19.00 4.78 -4.03
CA PRO A 51 18.95 4.53 -2.60
C PRO A 51 20.30 4.82 -1.93
N ALA A 52 20.28 5.13 -0.64
CA ALA A 52 21.50 5.47 0.10
C ALA A 52 22.53 4.32 0.19
N ASP A 53 22.04 3.08 0.09
CA ASP A 53 22.82 1.84 0.10
C ASP A 53 23.33 1.43 -1.30
N ALA A 54 22.91 2.12 -2.37
CA ALA A 54 23.35 1.89 -3.74
C ALA A 54 23.73 3.19 -4.47
N PRO A 55 24.72 3.96 -3.99
CA PRO A 55 25.07 5.26 -4.58
C PRO A 55 25.56 5.16 -6.04
N ASN A 56 26.17 4.04 -6.40
CA ASN A 56 26.73 3.78 -7.75
C ASN A 56 25.70 3.17 -8.71
N LEU A 57 24.41 3.18 -8.37
CA LEU A 57 23.36 2.60 -9.20
C LEU A 57 23.32 3.25 -10.59
N VAL A 58 23.51 4.58 -10.65
CA VAL A 58 23.47 5.33 -11.94
C VAL A 58 24.57 4.87 -12.88
N ASP A 59 25.76 4.55 -12.37
CA ASP A 59 26.87 4.05 -13.18
C ASP A 59 26.55 2.66 -13.76
N GLN A 60 25.75 1.85 -13.05
CA GLN A 60 25.39 0.51 -13.48
C GLN A 60 24.26 0.49 -14.54
N ILE A 61 23.30 1.42 -14.43
CA ILE A 61 22.13 1.45 -15.31
C ILE A 61 22.16 2.58 -16.34
N GLY A 62 23.12 3.49 -16.24
CA GLY A 62 23.20 4.69 -17.10
C GLY A 62 23.33 4.36 -18.57
N GLU A 63 24.11 3.35 -18.93
CA GLU A 63 24.27 2.90 -20.31
C GLU A 63 22.96 2.29 -20.87
N GLU A 64 22.25 1.50 -20.10
CA GLU A 64 20.95 0.94 -20.53
C GLU A 64 19.91 2.03 -20.72
N ILE A 65 19.87 3.01 -19.82
CA ILE A 65 18.99 4.18 -19.94
C ILE A 65 19.32 4.95 -21.22
N ALA A 66 20.62 5.20 -21.48
CA ALA A 66 21.05 5.93 -22.66
C ALA A 66 20.68 5.21 -23.97
N GLN A 67 20.85 3.89 -24.03
CA GLN A 67 20.46 3.09 -25.19
C GLN A 67 18.94 3.14 -25.45
N ILE A 68 18.14 3.00 -24.41
CA ILE A 68 16.68 3.02 -24.52
C ILE A 68 16.19 4.39 -24.95
N VAL A 69 16.69 5.47 -24.34
CA VAL A 69 16.28 6.83 -24.69
C VAL A 69 16.73 7.19 -26.11
N ALA A 70 17.94 6.80 -26.53
CA ALA A 70 18.44 7.03 -27.89
C ALA A 70 17.60 6.30 -28.97
N SER A 71 16.90 5.23 -28.62
CA SER A 71 16.01 4.53 -29.55
C SER A 71 14.67 5.24 -29.78
N LEU A 72 14.33 6.23 -28.96
CA LEU A 72 13.09 6.97 -29.06
C LEU A 72 13.23 8.21 -29.96
N PRO A 73 12.27 8.49 -30.84
CA PRO A 73 12.35 9.64 -31.75
C PRO A 73 12.17 10.96 -31.00
N GLY A 74 13.07 11.93 -31.26
CA GLY A 74 12.91 13.30 -30.76
C GLY A 74 13.31 13.54 -29.32
N THR A 75 14.05 12.62 -28.69
CA THR A 75 14.54 12.76 -27.32
C THR A 75 15.77 13.65 -27.17
N GLY A 76 16.50 13.91 -28.25
CA GLY A 76 17.69 14.78 -28.24
C GLY A 76 18.85 14.23 -27.38
N GLU A 77 19.63 15.13 -26.80
CA GLU A 77 20.74 14.75 -25.92
C GLU A 77 20.22 14.33 -24.54
N LEU A 78 20.72 13.19 -24.01
CA LEU A 78 20.33 12.69 -22.70
C LEU A 78 21.21 13.27 -21.59
N THR A 79 20.58 13.86 -20.60
CA THR A 79 21.22 14.28 -19.35
C THR A 79 20.62 13.47 -18.20
N ILE A 80 21.44 12.68 -17.49
CA ILE A 80 21.01 12.01 -16.26
C ILE A 80 21.47 12.86 -15.07
N VAL A 81 20.52 13.35 -14.30
CA VAL A 81 20.76 14.12 -13.07
C VAL A 81 20.53 13.20 -11.88
N THR A 82 21.57 13.06 -11.07
CA THR A 82 21.43 12.35 -9.81
C THR A 82 20.87 13.32 -8.78
N ALA A 83 19.61 13.14 -8.41
CA ALA A 83 19.12 13.78 -7.20
C ALA A 83 19.90 13.17 -6.02
N PRO A 84 20.26 13.96 -4.98
CA PRO A 84 20.80 13.37 -3.77
C PRO A 84 19.84 12.28 -3.35
N PRO A 85 20.35 11.12 -2.85
CA PRO A 85 19.52 10.04 -2.36
C PRO A 85 18.44 10.72 -1.55
N ALA A 86 17.18 10.43 -1.86
CA ALA A 86 16.10 11.13 -1.19
C ALA A 86 16.44 11.03 0.29
N GLN A 87 17.19 12.01 0.79
CA GLN A 87 17.07 12.35 2.16
C GLN A 87 15.57 12.42 2.27
N GLN A 88 14.97 11.39 2.90
CA GLN A 88 13.73 11.67 3.59
C GLN A 88 14.03 13.04 4.13
N LYS A 89 13.54 14.10 3.45
CA LYS A 89 13.69 15.48 3.94
C LYS A 89 13.43 15.26 5.39
N PRO A 90 14.38 15.52 6.29
CA PRO A 90 14.00 15.52 7.69
C PRO A 90 12.88 16.49 7.60
N ALA A 91 11.65 15.93 7.63
CA ALA A 91 10.44 16.68 7.38
C ALA A 91 10.71 17.88 8.22
N ALA A 92 10.90 19.04 7.54
CA ALA A 92 11.26 20.26 8.23
C ALA A 92 10.36 20.19 9.43
N GLN A 93 10.90 20.22 10.62
CA GLN A 93 10.17 20.17 11.85
C GLN A 93 9.30 21.43 11.93
N ALA A 94 8.40 21.54 10.95
CA ALA A 94 7.05 21.94 11.26
C ALA A 94 6.61 20.86 12.23
N PRO A 95 6.02 21.23 13.39
CA PRO A 95 5.50 20.22 14.28
C PRO A 95 4.58 19.34 13.43
N ASN A 96 5.13 18.26 12.90
CA ASN A 96 4.41 17.18 12.30
C ASN A 96 3.84 16.41 13.48
N THR A 97 2.90 17.03 14.11
CA THR A 97 1.65 16.39 14.31
C THR A 97 1.08 16.08 12.90
N ARG A 98 1.66 15.11 12.16
CA ARG A 98 0.75 14.10 11.71
C ARG A 98 0.11 13.66 13.02
N GLN A 99 -0.94 14.37 13.37
CA GLN A 99 -1.99 13.78 14.13
C GLN A 99 -2.24 12.49 13.34
N THR A 100 -1.72 11.39 13.85
CA THR A 100 -2.33 10.09 13.64
C THR A 100 -3.75 10.40 14.04
N GLN A 101 -4.59 10.72 13.04
CA GLN A 101 -6.00 10.92 13.31
C GLN A 101 -6.43 9.54 13.74
N GLY A 102 -6.37 9.34 15.07
CA GLY A 102 -6.82 8.14 15.69
C GLY A 102 -8.24 7.89 15.18
N ILE A 103 -8.64 6.68 15.10
CA ILE A 103 -10.02 6.35 14.74
C ILE A 103 -10.89 7.00 15.80
N PRO A 104 -11.84 7.87 15.44
CA PRO A 104 -12.67 8.58 16.40
C PRO A 104 -13.35 7.58 17.36
N GLY A 105 -13.22 7.82 18.65
CA GLY A 105 -13.80 6.98 19.70
C GLY A 105 -12.95 5.76 20.09
N VAL A 106 -11.83 5.47 19.42
CA VAL A 106 -10.96 4.33 19.73
C VAL A 106 -9.76 4.80 20.56
N LYS A 107 -9.56 4.23 21.76
CA LYS A 107 -8.45 4.61 22.64
C LYS A 107 -7.12 3.96 22.26
N SER A 108 -7.14 2.68 21.90
CA SER A 108 -5.93 1.92 21.57
C SER A 108 -6.15 1.02 20.38
N ILE A 109 -5.16 0.97 19.47
CA ILE A 109 -5.18 0.09 18.30
C ILE A 109 -4.06 -0.93 18.45
N ILE A 110 -4.39 -2.21 18.25
CA ILE A 110 -3.44 -3.33 18.31
C ILE A 110 -3.45 -4.04 16.97
N ALA A 111 -2.35 -3.98 16.25
CA ALA A 111 -2.20 -4.65 14.95
C ALA A 111 -1.54 -6.02 15.14
N VAL A 112 -2.17 -7.08 14.62
CA VAL A 112 -1.62 -8.44 14.58
C VAL A 112 -1.19 -8.73 13.15
N ALA A 113 0.10 -8.93 12.96
CA ALA A 113 0.71 -9.17 11.66
C ALA A 113 1.58 -10.41 11.66
N SER A 114 1.82 -10.99 10.48
CA SER A 114 2.74 -12.11 10.31
C SER A 114 3.44 -12.06 8.96
N GLY A 115 4.71 -12.45 8.92
CA GLY A 115 5.49 -12.53 7.67
C GLY A 115 5.09 -13.69 6.76
N LYS A 116 4.33 -14.68 7.27
CA LYS A 116 3.88 -15.88 6.52
C LYS A 116 2.41 -16.14 6.77
N GLY A 117 1.72 -16.71 5.77
CA GLY A 117 0.38 -17.27 5.95
C GLY A 117 0.39 -18.57 6.76
N GLY A 118 -0.73 -18.90 7.39
CA GLY A 118 -0.93 -20.17 8.08
C GLY A 118 -0.22 -20.34 9.43
N VAL A 119 0.30 -19.25 10.03
CA VAL A 119 1.01 -19.29 11.33
C VAL A 119 0.11 -19.07 12.54
N GLY A 120 -1.18 -18.93 12.34
CA GLY A 120 -2.15 -18.69 13.43
C GLY A 120 -2.38 -17.21 13.73
N LYS A 121 -2.04 -16.28 12.86
CA LYS A 121 -2.23 -14.83 13.02
C LYS A 121 -3.66 -14.48 13.44
N SER A 122 -4.65 -14.88 12.66
CA SER A 122 -6.07 -14.61 12.92
C SER A 122 -6.58 -15.28 14.18
N THR A 123 -6.06 -16.48 14.50
CA THR A 123 -6.34 -17.16 15.77
C THR A 123 -5.85 -16.32 16.95
N VAL A 124 -4.64 -15.76 16.87
CA VAL A 124 -4.11 -14.86 17.91
C VAL A 124 -4.95 -13.59 17.98
N ALA A 125 -5.29 -12.98 16.87
CA ALA A 125 -6.08 -11.75 16.82
C ALA A 125 -7.47 -11.93 17.47
N ALA A 126 -8.19 -13.00 17.10
CA ALA A 126 -9.51 -13.29 17.63
C ALA A 126 -9.48 -13.59 19.15
N ASN A 127 -8.54 -14.43 19.59
CA ASN A 127 -8.42 -14.75 21.03
C ASN A 127 -7.95 -13.56 21.86
N LEU A 128 -7.06 -12.71 21.31
CA LEU A 128 -6.67 -11.47 21.97
C LEU A 128 -7.86 -10.53 22.13
N ALA A 129 -8.66 -10.34 21.07
CA ALA A 129 -9.85 -9.50 21.13
C ALA A 129 -10.85 -10.02 22.19
N LEU A 130 -11.10 -11.32 22.24
CA LEU A 130 -11.98 -11.95 23.24
C LEU A 130 -11.44 -11.75 24.66
N ALA A 131 -10.16 -11.94 24.90
CA ALA A 131 -9.54 -11.72 26.21
C ALA A 131 -9.61 -10.24 26.65
N LEU A 132 -9.43 -9.30 25.72
CA LEU A 132 -9.56 -7.87 25.99
C LEU A 132 -11.02 -7.45 26.26
N ALA A 133 -11.99 -8.16 25.71
CA ALA A 133 -13.41 -7.89 25.94
C ALA A 133 -13.84 -8.08 27.41
N GLU A 134 -13.07 -8.84 28.20
CA GLU A 134 -13.25 -8.92 29.64
C GLU A 134 -12.85 -7.63 30.39
N GLN A 135 -12.07 -6.76 29.73
CA GLN A 135 -11.49 -5.55 30.32
C GLN A 135 -12.11 -4.26 29.78
N GLY A 136 -12.80 -4.31 28.65
CA GLY A 136 -13.36 -3.11 28.02
C GLY A 136 -14.11 -3.38 26.73
N LYS A 137 -14.50 -2.31 26.05
CA LYS A 137 -15.18 -2.38 24.75
C LYS A 137 -14.15 -2.65 23.64
N VAL A 138 -14.34 -3.71 22.87
CA VAL A 138 -13.38 -4.16 21.87
C VAL A 138 -14.01 -4.26 20.48
N GLY A 139 -13.28 -3.73 19.49
CA GLY A 139 -13.53 -3.99 18.08
C GLY A 139 -12.51 -4.98 17.52
N LEU A 140 -12.94 -5.80 16.57
CA LEU A 140 -12.07 -6.70 15.79
C LEU A 140 -12.30 -6.46 14.30
N LEU A 141 -11.25 -6.04 13.61
CA LEU A 141 -11.25 -5.89 12.16
C LEU A 141 -10.39 -6.98 11.51
N ASP A 142 -11.02 -7.85 10.73
CA ASP A 142 -10.33 -8.79 9.84
C ASP A 142 -10.09 -8.14 8.48
N ALA A 143 -8.87 -7.71 8.27
CA ALA A 143 -8.41 -7.05 7.05
C ALA A 143 -7.73 -8.01 6.07
N ASP A 144 -7.75 -9.33 6.33
CA ASP A 144 -7.19 -10.32 5.42
C ASP A 144 -8.13 -10.57 4.23
N VAL A 145 -7.82 -9.89 3.11
CA VAL A 145 -8.62 -9.97 1.86
C VAL A 145 -8.46 -11.34 1.18
N TYR A 146 -7.34 -12.01 1.41
CA TYR A 146 -7.01 -13.27 0.71
C TYR A 146 -7.56 -14.50 1.41
N GLY A 147 -7.76 -14.44 2.70
CA GLY A 147 -8.24 -15.55 3.50
C GLY A 147 -8.92 -15.10 4.78
N PRO A 148 -10.03 -14.32 4.65
CA PRO A 148 -10.74 -13.85 5.84
C PRO A 148 -11.26 -15.04 6.62
N SER A 149 -10.86 -15.17 7.88
CA SER A 149 -11.16 -16.34 8.71
C SER A 149 -11.87 -16.01 10.03
N VAL A 150 -11.89 -14.76 10.42
CA VAL A 150 -12.56 -14.31 11.65
C VAL A 150 -14.05 -14.64 11.67
N PRO A 151 -14.84 -14.45 10.59
CA PRO A 151 -16.25 -14.85 10.60
C PRO A 151 -16.48 -16.32 10.93
N LEU A 152 -15.67 -17.21 10.36
CA LEU A 152 -15.72 -18.65 10.63
C LEU A 152 -15.38 -18.94 12.11
N MET A 153 -14.32 -18.34 12.63
CA MET A 153 -13.89 -18.56 14.02
C MET A 153 -14.90 -18.07 15.05
N LEU A 154 -15.65 -17.02 14.73
CA LEU A 154 -16.68 -16.47 15.61
C LEU A 154 -18.09 -17.02 15.33
N GLY A 155 -18.27 -17.90 14.35
CA GLY A 155 -19.56 -18.47 13.98
C GLY A 155 -20.56 -17.44 13.41
N ILE A 156 -20.05 -16.43 12.70
CA ILE A 156 -20.84 -15.33 12.11
C ILE A 156 -20.69 -15.24 10.59
N GLU A 157 -20.42 -16.35 9.92
CA GLU A 157 -20.17 -16.39 8.47
C GLU A 157 -21.34 -15.89 7.64
N ASP A 158 -22.56 -16.13 8.10
CA ASP A 158 -23.79 -15.73 7.39
C ASP A 158 -24.23 -14.29 7.74
N ALA A 159 -23.52 -13.63 8.64
CA ALA A 159 -23.85 -12.28 9.05
C ALA A 159 -23.57 -11.29 7.91
N LYS A 160 -24.46 -10.31 7.75
CA LYS A 160 -24.33 -9.24 6.76
C LYS A 160 -24.31 -7.90 7.48
N PRO A 161 -23.17 -7.20 7.48
CA PRO A 161 -23.12 -5.85 8.03
C PRO A 161 -24.08 -4.93 7.28
N HIS A 162 -24.75 -4.06 8.01
CA HIS A 162 -25.54 -3.01 7.39
C HIS A 162 -24.60 -1.94 6.86
N VAL A 163 -24.82 -1.55 5.60
CA VAL A 163 -24.09 -0.43 4.96
C VAL A 163 -25.10 0.66 4.65
N THR A 164 -24.89 1.85 5.23
CA THR A 164 -25.77 3.01 5.00
C THR A 164 -25.57 3.59 3.59
N GLU A 165 -26.49 4.46 3.15
CA GLU A 165 -26.36 5.20 1.88
C GLU A 165 -25.09 6.04 1.82
N GLU A 166 -24.60 6.52 2.98
CA GLU A 166 -23.36 7.27 3.13
C GLU A 166 -22.11 6.38 3.19
N ARG A 167 -22.25 5.08 2.91
CA ARG A 167 -21.19 4.05 2.95
C ARG A 167 -20.59 3.83 4.33
N ARG A 168 -21.35 4.09 5.39
CA ARG A 168 -20.95 3.73 6.76
C ARG A 168 -21.32 2.27 7.02
N ILE A 169 -20.45 1.57 7.72
CA ILE A 169 -20.57 0.14 8.01
C ILE A 169 -20.90 -0.04 9.48
N THR A 170 -22.04 -0.63 9.79
CA THR A 170 -22.37 -1.02 11.15
C THR A 170 -21.73 -2.37 11.46
N PRO A 171 -20.87 -2.46 12.50
CA PRO A 171 -20.20 -3.72 12.84
C PRO A 171 -21.19 -4.76 13.33
N ILE A 172 -20.85 -6.04 13.12
CA ILE A 172 -21.59 -7.17 13.69
C ILE A 172 -21.19 -7.33 15.15
N GLU A 173 -22.17 -7.42 16.03
CA GLU A 173 -21.94 -7.69 17.46
C GLU A 173 -22.01 -9.20 17.73
N ALA A 174 -20.88 -9.79 18.15
CA ALA A 174 -20.79 -11.20 18.53
C ALA A 174 -19.76 -11.40 19.64
N HIS A 175 -20.06 -12.25 20.59
CA HIS A 175 -19.19 -12.60 21.73
C HIS A 175 -18.65 -11.38 22.51
N GLY A 176 -19.42 -10.29 22.60
CA GLY A 176 -18.99 -9.04 23.23
C GLY A 176 -18.04 -8.17 22.39
N LEU A 177 -17.80 -8.54 21.14
CA LEU A 177 -16.97 -7.81 20.20
C LEU A 177 -17.82 -7.10 19.15
N LYS A 178 -17.38 -5.91 18.70
CA LYS A 178 -17.82 -5.31 17.46
C LYS A 178 -16.90 -5.79 16.34
N THR A 179 -17.42 -6.59 15.42
CA THR A 179 -16.60 -7.27 14.40
C THR A 179 -16.95 -6.82 12.99
N VAL A 180 -15.94 -6.53 12.19
CA VAL A 180 -16.03 -6.36 10.74
C VAL A 180 -14.97 -7.22 10.08
N SER A 181 -15.34 -7.90 9.01
CA SER A 181 -14.40 -8.68 8.19
C SER A 181 -14.55 -8.33 6.72
N MET A 182 -13.43 -8.33 6.02
CA MET A 182 -13.41 -8.28 4.56
C MET A 182 -14.20 -9.43 3.93
N GLY A 183 -14.29 -10.56 4.64
CA GLY A 183 -15.06 -11.73 4.21
C GLY A 183 -16.57 -11.49 4.05
N PHE A 184 -17.12 -10.47 4.69
CA PHE A 184 -18.54 -10.11 4.52
C PHE A 184 -18.83 -9.41 3.19
N PHE A 185 -17.81 -8.89 2.51
CA PHE A 185 -17.93 -8.05 1.32
C PHE A 185 -17.29 -8.67 0.07
N VAL A 186 -16.52 -9.73 0.26
CA VAL A 186 -15.91 -10.49 -0.85
C VAL A 186 -16.84 -11.62 -1.24
N ASP A 187 -17.31 -11.57 -2.47
CA ASP A 187 -18.12 -12.64 -3.05
C ASP A 187 -17.21 -13.87 -3.25
N ARG A 188 -17.46 -14.95 -2.52
CA ARG A 188 -16.66 -16.18 -2.54
C ARG A 188 -16.61 -16.82 -3.93
N ASP A 189 -17.61 -16.53 -4.77
CA ASP A 189 -17.73 -17.09 -6.12
C ASP A 189 -17.04 -16.23 -7.19
N ARG A 190 -16.53 -15.05 -6.85
CA ARG A 190 -15.83 -14.17 -7.77
C ARG A 190 -14.35 -14.05 -7.40
N ALA A 191 -13.47 -14.61 -8.22
CA ALA A 191 -12.04 -14.41 -8.14
C ALA A 191 -11.68 -12.97 -8.52
N ILE A 192 -11.68 -12.05 -7.54
CA ILE A 192 -11.21 -10.68 -7.75
C ILE A 192 -9.69 -10.69 -7.56
N ILE A 193 -8.96 -10.28 -8.59
CA ILE A 193 -7.49 -10.15 -8.50
C ILE A 193 -7.19 -8.84 -7.77
N TRP A 194 -6.91 -8.93 -6.48
CA TRP A 194 -6.51 -7.81 -5.65
C TRP A 194 -5.03 -7.48 -5.87
N ARG A 195 -4.72 -6.25 -6.26
CA ARG A 195 -3.33 -5.75 -6.32
C ARG A 195 -3.00 -5.03 -5.01
N GLY A 196 -1.77 -5.18 -4.50
CA GLY A 196 -1.33 -4.63 -3.22
C GLY A 196 -1.80 -3.19 -2.91
N PRO A 197 -1.60 -2.20 -3.80
CA PRO A 197 -2.06 -0.82 -3.55
C PRO A 197 -3.58 -0.68 -3.41
N MET A 198 -4.36 -1.55 -4.05
CA MET A 198 -5.83 -1.55 -3.91
C MET A 198 -6.24 -2.10 -2.54
N VAL A 199 -5.55 -3.13 -2.05
CA VAL A 199 -5.80 -3.71 -0.73
C VAL A 199 -5.53 -2.69 0.37
N THR A 200 -4.40 -1.98 0.30
CA THR A 200 -4.05 -0.91 1.27
C THR A 200 -5.13 0.16 1.34
N LYS A 201 -5.56 0.67 0.18
CA LYS A 201 -6.61 1.68 0.12
C LYS A 201 -7.92 1.17 0.72
N LEU A 202 -8.28 -0.06 0.39
CA LEU A 202 -9.51 -0.68 0.86
C LEU A 202 -9.50 -0.86 2.39
N VAL A 203 -8.40 -1.34 2.97
CA VAL A 203 -8.24 -1.48 4.42
C VAL A 203 -8.37 -0.14 5.13
N VAL A 204 -7.75 0.91 4.61
CA VAL A 204 -7.86 2.27 5.18
C VAL A 204 -9.31 2.79 5.11
N GLU A 205 -9.99 2.59 3.97
CA GLU A 205 -11.39 2.98 3.81
C GLU A 205 -12.30 2.19 4.78
N PHE A 206 -12.03 0.90 4.96
CA PHE A 206 -12.76 0.08 5.92
C PHE A 206 -12.59 0.59 7.35
N ILE A 207 -11.35 0.83 7.78
CA ILE A 207 -11.07 1.33 9.13
C ILE A 207 -11.84 2.65 9.41
N ARG A 208 -11.92 3.53 8.41
CA ARG A 208 -12.54 4.86 8.56
C ARG A 208 -14.06 4.85 8.45
N ASN A 209 -14.62 3.92 7.68
CA ASN A 209 -16.05 3.90 7.37
C ASN A 209 -16.86 3.05 8.35
N VAL A 210 -16.21 2.29 9.23
CA VAL A 210 -16.91 1.52 10.26
C VAL A 210 -17.34 2.41 11.43
N GLU A 211 -18.57 2.25 11.86
CA GLU A 211 -19.15 2.92 13.02
C GLU A 211 -18.75 2.23 14.32
N TRP A 212 -17.47 2.33 14.67
CA TRP A 212 -16.93 1.68 15.86
C TRP A 212 -17.56 2.20 17.16
N GLY A 213 -17.91 3.49 17.20
CA GLY A 213 -18.31 4.17 18.43
C GLY A 213 -17.15 4.20 19.44
N ASP A 214 -17.47 4.23 20.73
CA ASP A 214 -16.44 4.25 21.76
C ASP A 214 -15.90 2.84 22.01
N LEU A 215 -14.59 2.66 21.75
CA LEU A 215 -13.85 1.44 22.02
C LEU A 215 -12.63 1.71 22.91
N ASP A 216 -12.35 0.79 23.83
CA ASP A 216 -11.10 0.77 24.58
C ASP A 216 -9.96 0.20 23.70
N PHE A 217 -10.27 -0.83 22.93
CA PHE A 217 -9.32 -1.49 22.05
C PHE A 217 -9.92 -1.77 20.67
N LEU A 218 -9.14 -1.59 19.62
CA LEU A 218 -9.42 -2.09 18.28
C LEU A 218 -8.29 -3.02 17.85
N VAL A 219 -8.60 -4.30 17.68
CA VAL A 219 -7.67 -5.31 17.20
C VAL A 219 -7.79 -5.40 15.68
N LEU A 220 -6.67 -5.26 14.98
CA LEU A 220 -6.58 -5.37 13.53
C LEU A 220 -5.88 -6.68 13.16
N ASP A 221 -6.57 -7.59 12.50
CA ASP A 221 -5.99 -8.78 11.89
C ASP A 221 -5.53 -8.43 10.47
N LEU A 222 -4.24 -8.14 10.28
CA LEU A 222 -3.68 -7.67 9.02
C LEU A 222 -3.42 -8.84 8.05
N PRO A 223 -3.41 -8.62 6.73
CA PRO A 223 -3.03 -9.66 5.78
C PRO A 223 -1.59 -10.15 6.03
N PRO A 224 -1.27 -11.41 5.70
CA PRO A 224 0.09 -11.92 5.84
C PRO A 224 1.06 -11.27 4.85
N GLY A 225 2.34 -11.20 5.22
CA GLY A 225 3.40 -10.66 4.36
C GLY A 225 4.09 -9.44 4.97
N THR A 226 4.92 -8.78 4.18
CA THR A 226 5.71 -7.58 4.55
C THR A 226 5.37 -6.40 3.64
N GLY A 227 4.17 -6.37 3.09
CA GLY A 227 3.73 -5.35 2.14
C GLY A 227 3.32 -4.02 2.78
N ASP A 228 2.96 -3.06 1.92
CA ASP A 228 2.60 -1.68 2.30
C ASP A 228 1.41 -1.57 3.26
N VAL A 229 0.54 -2.58 3.31
CA VAL A 229 -0.62 -2.61 4.23
C VAL A 229 -0.20 -2.55 5.70
N GLN A 230 0.98 -3.09 6.03
CA GLN A 230 1.49 -3.13 7.40
C GLN A 230 2.18 -1.82 7.81
N LEU A 231 2.44 -0.93 6.86
CA LEU A 231 3.12 0.35 7.06
C LEU A 231 2.15 1.54 7.08
N THR A 232 0.85 1.30 6.85
CA THR A 232 -0.20 2.32 6.79
C THR A 232 -0.90 2.49 8.11
#